data_cda711b8532dcaba68be4f6eae3f8576
#
_entry.id   cda711b8532dcaba68be4f6eae3f8576
#
_cell.length_a   1.000
_cell.length_b   1.000
_cell.length_c   1.000
_cell.angle_alpha   90.00
_cell.angle_beta   90.00
_cell.angle_gamma   90.00
#
_symmetry.space_group_name_H-M   'P 1'
#
loop_
_entity.id
_entity.type
_entity.pdbx_description
1 polymer ?
#
loop_
_entity_poly.entity_id
_entity_poly.type
_entity_poly.pdbx_seq_one_letter_code
_entity_poly.pdbx_strand_id
1 'polypeptide(L)'
;EAINLQTGEYSESKKIDLKIDTVNLNTIINRKDKYGEYAWSVISQIIKYASSLVPGITDKFNDIDEAMRLGFNWAMGPFEMLKSIGVKNFFNRVDEFKGNKFLEELSVKKDENFYGERQIYTEIETLGKVKPKALSLDKNKSAEIYRFKDFNIVEFTTKACALDYDSMDSLKKATDKPL
;
A
#
# COMPACT_ATOMS: atom_id res chain seq x y z
N GLU A 1 -22.50 -8.59 2.48
CA GLU A 1 -23.59 -7.92 3.24
C GLU A 1 -23.20 -6.47 3.51
N ALA A 2 -24.19 -5.57 3.54
CA ALA A 2 -24.04 -4.18 3.91
C ALA A 2 -24.94 -3.87 5.13
N ILE A 3 -24.41 -3.10 6.09
CA ILE A 3 -25.16 -2.68 7.27
C ILE A 3 -25.79 -1.30 7.03
N ASN A 4 -27.05 -1.15 7.38
CA ASN A 4 -27.68 0.16 7.47
C ASN A 4 -27.24 0.82 8.79
N LEU A 5 -26.47 1.90 8.71
CA LEU A 5 -25.92 2.57 9.88
C LEU A 5 -26.97 3.22 10.79
N GLN A 6 -28.20 3.42 10.31
CA GLN A 6 -29.30 4.00 11.11
C GLN A 6 -30.10 2.93 11.83
N THR A 7 -30.36 1.79 11.16
CA THR A 7 -31.21 0.72 11.71
C THR A 7 -30.44 -0.45 12.29
N GLY A 8 -29.15 -0.62 11.92
CA GLY A 8 -28.34 -1.77 12.27
C GLY A 8 -28.67 -3.04 11.49
N GLU A 9 -29.61 -2.98 10.56
CA GLU A 9 -30.03 -4.14 9.77
C GLU A 9 -29.04 -4.46 8.65
N TYR A 10 -28.84 -5.75 8.37
CA TYR A 10 -28.01 -6.23 7.27
C TYR A 10 -28.85 -6.47 6.02
N SER A 11 -28.29 -6.10 4.88
CA SER A 11 -28.85 -6.36 3.55
C SER A 11 -27.79 -6.87 2.59
N GLU A 12 -28.20 -7.40 1.45
CA GLU A 12 -27.26 -7.75 0.40
C GLU A 12 -26.51 -6.53 -0.10
N SER A 13 -25.17 -6.65 -0.19
CA SER A 13 -24.37 -5.55 -0.70
C SER A 13 -24.60 -5.40 -2.21
N LYS A 14 -25.05 -4.23 -2.62
CA LYS A 14 -25.20 -3.90 -4.04
C LYS A 14 -23.85 -3.47 -4.59
N LYS A 15 -23.35 -4.14 -5.62
CA LYS A 15 -22.21 -3.65 -6.39
C LYS A 15 -22.62 -2.35 -7.10
N ILE A 16 -22.07 -1.25 -6.66
CA ILE A 16 -22.28 0.05 -7.32
C ILE A 16 -21.17 0.18 -8.37
N ASP A 17 -21.54 0.21 -9.64
CA ASP A 17 -20.63 0.59 -10.70
C ASP A 17 -20.47 2.13 -10.67
N LEU A 18 -19.39 2.59 -10.04
CA LEU A 18 -19.09 4.00 -9.92
C LEU A 18 -18.58 4.62 -11.21
N LYS A 19 -18.35 3.82 -12.29
CA LYS A 19 -17.75 4.26 -13.57
C LYS A 19 -16.53 5.15 -13.34
N ILE A 20 -15.71 4.78 -12.36
CA ILE A 20 -14.52 5.52 -11.96
C ILE A 20 -13.31 4.82 -12.56
N ASP A 21 -12.46 5.57 -13.23
CA ASP A 21 -11.08 5.16 -13.44
C ASP A 21 -10.36 5.19 -12.09
N THR A 22 -10.25 4.03 -11.45
CA THR A 22 -9.64 3.86 -10.12
C THR A 22 -8.13 4.01 -10.12
N VAL A 23 -7.51 4.13 -11.28
CA VAL A 23 -6.05 4.23 -11.43
C VAL A 23 -5.57 5.66 -11.18
N ASN A 24 -6.41 6.68 -11.39
CA ASN A 24 -5.99 8.07 -11.29
C ASN A 24 -6.63 8.77 -10.08
N LEU A 25 -5.80 9.01 -9.05
CA LEU A 25 -6.21 9.72 -7.83
C LEU A 25 -6.88 11.07 -8.12
N ASN A 26 -6.30 11.86 -9.03
CA ASN A 26 -6.82 13.19 -9.35
C ASN A 26 -8.21 13.14 -10.00
N THR A 27 -8.51 12.11 -10.78
CA THR A 27 -9.85 11.92 -11.35
C THR A 27 -10.88 11.73 -10.25
N ILE A 28 -10.55 10.98 -9.20
CA ILE A 28 -11.48 10.69 -8.09
C ILE A 28 -11.71 11.93 -7.23
N ILE A 29 -10.64 12.57 -6.75
CA ILE A 29 -10.75 13.69 -5.79
C ILE A 29 -11.30 14.98 -6.40
N ASN A 30 -11.28 15.10 -7.74
CA ASN A 30 -11.81 16.27 -8.45
C ASN A 30 -13.24 16.09 -8.96
N ARG A 31 -13.89 14.97 -8.67
CA ARG A 31 -15.33 14.79 -8.94
C ARG A 31 -16.14 15.82 -8.16
N LYS A 32 -17.18 16.35 -8.81
CA LYS A 32 -18.11 17.34 -8.23
C LYS A 32 -19.36 16.66 -7.66
N ASP A 33 -19.20 15.49 -7.07
CA ASP A 33 -20.27 14.74 -6.43
C ASP A 33 -19.84 14.26 -5.04
N LYS A 34 -20.77 13.68 -4.29
CA LYS A 34 -20.53 13.17 -2.94
C LYS A 34 -19.34 12.20 -2.83
N TYR A 35 -19.00 11.49 -3.89
CA TYR A 35 -17.87 10.55 -3.92
C TYR A 35 -16.53 11.28 -3.99
N GLY A 36 -16.45 12.34 -4.78
CA GLY A 36 -15.27 13.20 -4.84
C GLY A 36 -15.06 13.96 -3.52
N GLU A 37 -16.13 14.49 -2.92
CA GLU A 37 -16.07 15.15 -1.62
C GLU A 37 -15.60 14.19 -0.51
N TYR A 38 -16.15 12.98 -0.49
CA TYR A 38 -15.73 11.93 0.45
C TYR A 38 -14.27 11.54 0.24
N ALA A 39 -13.86 11.26 -1.01
CA ALA A 39 -12.49 10.88 -1.33
C ALA A 39 -11.50 11.99 -0.92
N TRP A 40 -11.82 13.25 -1.21
CA TRP A 40 -11.00 14.39 -0.80
C TRP A 40 -10.89 14.48 0.73
N SER A 41 -12.01 14.37 1.43
CA SER A 41 -12.04 14.43 2.88
C SER A 41 -11.15 13.36 3.51
N VAL A 42 -11.23 12.12 3.06
CA VAL A 42 -10.42 11.01 3.57
C VAL A 42 -8.93 11.22 3.25
N ILE A 43 -8.60 11.50 1.98
CA ILE A 43 -7.21 11.61 1.53
C ILE A 43 -6.51 12.81 2.15
N SER A 44 -7.18 13.95 2.24
CA SER A 44 -6.60 15.14 2.88
C SER A 44 -6.32 14.92 4.36
N GLN A 45 -7.18 14.19 5.08
CA GLN A 45 -6.97 13.84 6.49
C GLN A 45 -5.80 12.85 6.65
N ILE A 46 -5.69 11.86 5.78
CA ILE A 46 -4.55 10.93 5.76
C ILE A 46 -3.24 11.69 5.57
N ILE A 47 -3.17 12.60 4.61
CA ILE A 47 -1.97 13.40 4.35
C ILE A 47 -1.65 14.30 5.56
N LYS A 48 -2.64 14.97 6.13
CA LYS A 48 -2.47 15.81 7.33
C LYS A 48 -1.94 14.99 8.52
N TYR A 49 -2.53 13.82 8.76
CA TYR A 49 -2.10 12.95 9.85
C TYR A 49 -0.67 12.44 9.62
N ALA A 50 -0.37 11.88 8.46
CA ALA A 50 0.97 11.41 8.12
C ALA A 50 2.01 12.51 8.27
N SER A 51 1.70 13.73 7.80
CA SER A 51 2.59 14.89 7.92
C SER A 51 2.82 15.31 9.37
N SER A 52 1.87 15.09 10.28
CA SER A 52 2.04 15.40 11.71
C SER A 52 3.03 14.48 12.43
N LEU A 53 3.34 13.32 11.83
CA LEU A 53 4.31 12.38 12.34
C LEU A 53 5.75 12.75 12.00
N VAL A 54 5.95 13.73 11.10
CA VAL A 54 7.27 14.25 10.72
C VAL A 54 7.53 15.55 11.50
N PRO A 55 8.66 15.73 12.17
CA PRO A 55 9.77 14.77 12.35
C PRO A 55 9.62 13.85 13.59
N GLY A 56 8.50 13.88 14.29
CA GLY A 56 8.34 13.26 15.61
C GLY A 56 8.56 11.72 15.63
N ILE A 57 8.15 11.02 14.58
CA ILE A 57 8.33 9.57 14.44
C ILE A 57 9.50 9.26 13.50
N THR A 58 9.64 9.99 12.42
CA THR A 58 10.75 9.89 11.47
C THR A 58 11.03 11.23 10.82
N ASP A 59 12.30 11.52 10.57
CA ASP A 59 12.71 12.71 9.77
C ASP A 59 12.52 12.47 8.26
N LYS A 60 12.33 11.22 7.86
CA LYS A 60 12.20 10.79 6.47
C LYS A 60 10.75 10.42 6.16
N PHE A 61 10.00 11.36 5.61
CA PHE A 61 8.60 11.13 5.25
C PHE A 61 8.40 9.94 4.28
N ASN A 62 9.41 9.59 3.49
CA ASN A 62 9.39 8.41 2.60
C ASN A 62 9.24 7.10 3.37
N ASP A 63 9.74 7.02 4.62
CA ASP A 63 9.60 5.82 5.45
C ASP A 63 8.13 5.55 5.80
N ILE A 64 7.33 6.62 5.95
CA ILE A 64 5.88 6.51 6.18
C ILE A 64 5.19 5.94 4.94
N ASP A 65 5.54 6.41 3.75
CA ASP A 65 5.02 5.87 2.49
C ASP A 65 5.36 4.40 2.32
N GLU A 66 6.60 4.03 2.62
CA GLU A 66 7.07 2.64 2.56
C GLU A 66 6.31 1.75 3.56
N ALA A 67 6.12 2.22 4.79
CA ALA A 67 5.36 1.51 5.80
C ALA A 67 3.91 1.24 5.36
N MET A 68 3.26 2.23 4.74
CA MET A 68 1.89 2.06 4.23
C MET A 68 1.83 1.09 3.05
N ARG A 69 2.82 1.13 2.17
CA ARG A 69 2.88 0.24 1.01
C ARG A 69 3.20 -1.20 1.39
N LEU A 70 4.18 -1.41 2.26
CA LEU A 70 4.61 -2.74 2.68
C LEU A 70 3.68 -3.35 3.74
N GLY A 71 3.23 -2.53 4.71
CA GLY A 71 2.39 -3.01 5.81
C GLY A 71 0.91 -3.19 5.43
N PHE A 72 0.39 -2.34 4.56
CA PHE A 72 -1.04 -2.31 4.21
C PHE A 72 -1.32 -2.54 2.72
N ASN A 73 -0.30 -2.85 1.94
CA ASN A 73 -0.40 -3.09 0.50
C ASN A 73 -1.04 -1.92 -0.28
N TRP A 74 -0.78 -0.70 0.14
CA TRP A 74 -1.27 0.48 -0.57
C TRP A 74 -0.49 0.69 -1.88
N ALA A 75 -1.19 1.13 -2.90
CA ALA A 75 -0.57 1.48 -4.20
C ALA A 75 0.30 2.74 -4.11
N MET A 76 -0.08 3.69 -3.23
CA MET A 76 0.61 4.95 -2.99
C MET A 76 0.59 5.28 -1.50
N GLY A 77 1.72 5.74 -0.96
CA GLY A 77 1.77 6.29 0.38
C GLY A 77 1.24 7.74 0.45
N PRO A 78 1.04 8.28 1.66
CA PRO A 78 0.45 9.61 1.87
C PRO A 78 1.18 10.75 1.15
N PHE A 79 2.51 10.73 1.15
CA PHE A 79 3.31 11.78 0.53
C PHE A 79 3.42 11.58 -0.99
N GLU A 80 3.37 10.34 -1.48
CA GLU A 80 3.18 10.06 -2.91
C GLU A 80 1.83 10.60 -3.40
N MET A 81 0.77 10.47 -2.59
CA MET A 81 -0.54 11.07 -2.87
C MET A 81 -0.45 12.59 -2.92
N LEU A 82 0.22 13.22 -1.95
CA LEU A 82 0.44 14.67 -1.92
C LEU A 82 1.20 15.15 -3.18
N LYS A 83 2.26 14.44 -3.57
CA LYS A 83 2.99 14.71 -4.83
C LYS A 83 2.07 14.60 -6.04
N SER A 84 1.25 13.56 -6.12
CA SER A 84 0.32 13.34 -7.24
C SER A 84 -0.76 14.43 -7.33
N ILE A 85 -1.25 14.91 -6.19
CA ILE A 85 -2.22 16.01 -6.10
C ILE A 85 -1.56 17.34 -6.52
N GLY A 86 -0.31 17.51 -6.18
CA GLY A 86 0.44 18.75 -6.30
C GLY A 86 0.31 19.64 -5.06
N VAL A 87 1.43 20.14 -4.59
CA VAL A 87 1.51 20.95 -3.35
C VAL A 87 0.58 22.15 -3.39
N LYS A 88 0.63 22.90 -4.49
CA LYS A 88 -0.24 24.06 -4.70
C LYS A 88 -1.72 23.71 -4.68
N ASN A 89 -2.10 22.63 -5.37
CA ASN A 89 -3.50 22.18 -5.44
C ASN A 89 -4.00 21.73 -4.06
N PHE A 90 -3.14 21.06 -3.28
CA PHE A 90 -3.47 20.63 -1.93
C PHE A 90 -3.76 21.83 -1.04
N PHE A 91 -2.86 22.82 -0.96
CA PHE A 91 -3.05 24.01 -0.11
C PHE A 91 -4.17 24.93 -0.56
N ASN A 92 -4.56 24.93 -1.83
CA ASN A 92 -5.74 25.67 -2.29
C ASN A 92 -7.07 25.09 -1.76
N ARG A 93 -7.07 23.86 -1.23
CA ARG A 93 -8.28 23.14 -0.78
C ARG A 93 -8.24 22.76 0.70
N VAL A 94 -7.12 22.94 1.37
CA VAL A 94 -6.94 22.61 2.80
C VAL A 94 -6.83 23.89 3.60
N ASP A 95 -7.84 24.15 4.44
CA ASP A 95 -7.92 25.39 5.23
C ASP A 95 -7.18 25.31 6.56
N GLU A 96 -6.96 24.12 7.12
CA GLU A 96 -6.38 23.93 8.43
C GLU A 96 -5.19 22.95 8.41
N PHE A 97 -3.99 23.50 8.60
CA PHE A 97 -2.76 22.74 8.83
C PHE A 97 -1.83 23.39 9.87
N LYS A 98 -2.34 24.35 10.63
CA LYS A 98 -1.60 25.01 11.70
C LYS A 98 -1.14 24.01 12.75
N GLY A 99 0.11 24.13 13.19
CA GLY A 99 0.75 23.20 14.11
C GLY A 99 1.35 21.96 13.46
N ASN A 100 1.14 21.78 12.16
CA ASN A 100 1.80 20.73 11.38
C ASN A 100 3.08 21.28 10.74
N LYS A 101 4.23 21.11 11.40
CA LYS A 101 5.51 21.70 10.99
C LYS A 101 5.87 21.39 9.54
N PHE A 102 5.70 20.13 9.13
CA PHE A 102 6.01 19.69 7.77
C PHE A 102 5.16 20.45 6.73
N LEU A 103 3.85 20.51 6.93
CA LEU A 103 2.95 21.22 6.01
C LEU A 103 3.18 22.73 6.05
N GLU A 104 3.47 23.32 7.21
CA GLU A 104 3.81 24.74 7.33
C GLU A 104 5.06 25.09 6.53
N GLU A 105 6.14 24.31 6.68
CA GLU A 105 7.37 24.51 5.90
C GLU A 105 7.12 24.32 4.40
N LEU A 106 6.39 23.27 4.02
CA LEU A 106 6.08 22.99 2.63
C LEU A 106 5.22 24.09 1.99
N SER A 107 4.26 24.66 2.75
CA SER A 107 3.41 25.76 2.29
C SER A 107 4.20 27.05 2.00
N VAL A 108 5.24 27.30 2.79
CA VAL A 108 6.15 28.45 2.59
C VAL A 108 7.06 28.23 1.40
N LYS A 109 7.69 27.07 1.32
CA LYS A 109 8.64 26.73 0.24
C LYS A 109 7.95 26.56 -1.11
N LYS A 110 6.68 26.15 -1.13
CA LYS A 110 5.88 25.82 -2.34
C LYS A 110 6.62 24.87 -3.28
N ASP A 111 7.41 23.96 -2.71
CA ASP A 111 8.26 23.05 -3.46
C ASP A 111 7.43 21.89 -4.03
N GLU A 112 7.09 21.99 -5.30
CA GLU A 112 6.38 20.90 -6.02
C GLU A 112 7.24 19.63 -6.18
N ASN A 113 8.56 19.76 -6.01
CA ASN A 113 9.50 18.64 -6.11
C ASN A 113 9.98 18.15 -4.74
N PHE A 114 9.31 18.50 -3.65
CA PHE A 114 9.69 18.13 -2.28
C PHE A 114 9.98 16.65 -2.11
N TYR A 115 9.28 15.82 -2.86
CA TYR A 115 9.41 14.36 -2.80
C TYR A 115 10.70 13.86 -3.48
N GLY A 116 11.29 14.65 -4.39
CA GLY A 116 12.43 14.25 -5.20
C GLY A 116 12.11 13.10 -6.16
N GLU A 117 13.16 12.50 -6.71
CA GLU A 117 13.04 11.22 -7.40
C GLU A 117 12.92 10.11 -6.35
N ARG A 118 11.94 9.22 -6.55
CA ARG A 118 11.79 8.04 -5.71
C ARG A 118 13.11 7.27 -5.75
N GLN A 119 13.78 7.15 -4.60
CA GLN A 119 14.77 6.08 -4.46
C GLN A 119 13.98 4.77 -4.54
N ILE A 120 14.00 4.15 -5.69
CA ILE A 120 13.52 2.79 -5.86
C ILE A 120 14.52 1.95 -5.08
N TYR A 121 14.19 1.66 -3.81
CA TYR A 121 14.83 0.54 -3.13
C TYR A 121 14.66 -0.63 -4.10
N THR A 122 15.76 -1.29 -4.40
CA THR A 122 15.93 -2.40 -5.32
C THR A 122 14.60 -3.10 -5.60
N GLU A 123 14.19 -3.17 -6.84
CA GLU A 123 12.89 -3.71 -7.26
C GLU A 123 12.59 -4.99 -6.48
N ILE A 124 11.62 -4.94 -5.55
CA ILE A 124 11.32 -6.10 -4.71
C ILE A 124 10.91 -7.22 -5.65
N GLU A 125 11.72 -8.26 -5.73
CA GLU A 125 11.39 -9.46 -6.48
C GLU A 125 10.25 -10.16 -5.74
N THR A 126 9.03 -9.97 -6.18
CA THR A 126 7.86 -10.68 -5.64
C THR A 126 7.87 -12.13 -6.13
N LEU A 127 7.27 -13.04 -5.36
CA LEU A 127 7.14 -14.45 -5.74
C LEU A 127 6.53 -14.61 -7.14
N GLY A 128 5.55 -13.79 -7.51
CA GLY A 128 4.95 -13.79 -8.85
C GLY A 128 5.93 -13.49 -9.99
N LYS A 129 6.97 -12.66 -9.75
CA LYS A 129 8.03 -12.38 -10.73
C LYS A 129 9.11 -13.47 -10.75
N VAL A 130 9.31 -14.14 -9.61
CA VAL A 130 10.36 -15.17 -9.44
C VAL A 130 9.89 -16.53 -9.93
N LYS A 131 8.67 -16.95 -9.62
CA LYS A 131 8.12 -18.28 -10.01
C LYS A 131 8.31 -18.65 -11.47
N PRO A 132 8.06 -17.79 -12.47
CA PRO A 132 8.25 -18.15 -13.87
C PRO A 132 9.71 -18.44 -14.26
N LYS A 133 10.66 -17.98 -13.42
CA LYS A 133 12.11 -18.13 -13.64
C LYS A 133 12.74 -19.19 -12.73
N ALA A 134 11.97 -19.71 -11.77
CA ALA A 134 12.43 -20.67 -10.78
C ALA A 134 12.15 -22.11 -11.23
N LEU A 135 13.00 -23.04 -10.82
CA LEU A 135 12.81 -24.47 -11.06
C LEU A 135 11.98 -25.06 -9.90
N SER A 136 10.82 -25.63 -10.19
CA SER A 136 10.05 -26.40 -9.19
C SER A 136 10.82 -27.69 -8.88
N LEU A 137 11.14 -27.92 -7.60
CA LEU A 137 11.88 -29.06 -7.13
C LEU A 137 11.00 -30.15 -6.54
N ASP A 138 10.01 -29.76 -5.75
CA ASP A 138 9.06 -30.67 -5.10
C ASP A 138 7.75 -29.93 -4.83
N LYS A 139 6.64 -30.69 -4.83
CA LYS A 139 5.31 -30.17 -4.58
C LYS A 139 4.44 -31.19 -3.87
N ASN A 140 3.76 -30.77 -2.84
CA ASN A 140 2.68 -31.51 -2.20
C ASN A 140 1.40 -30.68 -2.13
N LYS A 141 0.40 -31.11 -1.36
CA LYS A 141 -0.89 -30.41 -1.26
C LYS A 141 -0.82 -29.09 -0.49
N SER A 142 0.23 -28.87 0.31
CA SER A 142 0.35 -27.77 1.27
C SER A 142 1.51 -26.83 0.99
N ALA A 143 2.49 -27.24 0.17
CA ALA A 143 3.63 -26.42 -0.18
C ALA A 143 4.25 -26.81 -1.52
N GLU A 144 4.99 -25.88 -2.10
CA GLU A 144 5.83 -26.10 -3.27
C GLU A 144 7.23 -25.52 -3.03
N ILE A 145 8.28 -26.25 -3.41
CA ILE A 145 9.68 -25.86 -3.26
C ILE A 145 10.23 -25.47 -4.63
N TYR A 146 10.80 -24.28 -4.71
CA TYR A 146 11.45 -23.75 -5.91
C TYR A 146 12.94 -23.51 -5.68
N ARG A 147 13.75 -23.73 -6.71
CA ARG A 147 15.11 -23.24 -6.76
C ARG A 147 15.17 -21.95 -7.59
N PHE A 148 15.68 -20.90 -6.98
CA PHE A 148 15.94 -19.64 -7.67
C PHE A 148 17.32 -19.11 -7.31
N LYS A 149 18.20 -18.99 -8.29
CA LYS A 149 19.62 -18.65 -8.07
C LYS A 149 20.24 -19.59 -7.02
N ASP A 150 20.78 -19.05 -5.94
CA ASP A 150 21.53 -19.76 -4.91
C ASP A 150 20.69 -20.12 -3.67
N PHE A 151 19.36 -20.04 -3.77
CA PHE A 151 18.48 -20.33 -2.63
C PHE A 151 17.23 -21.10 -3.02
N ASN A 152 16.65 -21.77 -2.03
CA ASN A 152 15.36 -22.43 -2.13
C ASN A 152 14.26 -21.51 -1.61
N ILE A 153 13.12 -21.50 -2.27
CA ILE A 153 11.90 -20.82 -1.84
C ILE A 153 10.89 -21.91 -1.51
N VAL A 154 10.32 -21.85 -0.32
CA VAL A 154 9.18 -22.71 0.08
C VAL A 154 7.93 -21.84 0.09
N GLU A 155 7.02 -22.09 -0.83
CA GLU A 155 5.73 -21.42 -0.88
C GLU A 155 4.69 -22.29 -0.18
N PHE A 156 4.07 -21.80 0.89
CA PHE A 156 2.92 -22.45 1.51
C PHE A 156 1.64 -22.11 0.74
N THR A 157 0.92 -23.15 0.28
CA THR A 157 -0.29 -23.03 -0.55
C THR A 157 -1.58 -23.31 0.22
N THR A 158 -1.48 -23.57 1.52
CA THR A 158 -2.63 -23.76 2.41
C THR A 158 -3.40 -22.45 2.61
N LYS A 159 -4.68 -22.57 2.99
CA LYS A 159 -5.50 -21.38 3.33
C LYS A 159 -4.86 -20.61 4.48
N ALA A 160 -4.67 -19.29 4.28
CA ALA A 160 -4.01 -18.40 5.24
C ALA A 160 -2.58 -18.84 5.64
N CYS A 161 -1.88 -19.56 4.77
CA CYS A 161 -0.54 -20.10 5.03
C CYS A 161 -0.46 -20.94 6.33
N ALA A 162 -1.56 -21.61 6.71
CA ALA A 162 -1.61 -22.47 7.90
C ALA A 162 -0.60 -23.61 7.77
N LEU A 163 0.18 -23.84 8.82
CA LEU A 163 1.17 -24.91 8.85
C LEU A 163 0.52 -26.24 9.18
N ASP A 164 0.83 -27.26 8.40
CA ASP A 164 0.45 -28.65 8.62
C ASP A 164 1.67 -29.56 8.45
N TYR A 165 1.45 -30.88 8.56
CA TYR A 165 2.54 -31.85 8.43
C TYR A 165 3.25 -31.73 7.07
N ASP A 166 2.49 -31.62 5.97
CA ASP A 166 3.06 -31.58 4.62
C ASP A 166 3.85 -30.28 4.36
N SER A 167 3.38 -29.14 4.88
CA SER A 167 4.13 -27.88 4.80
C SER A 167 5.44 -27.91 5.59
N MET A 168 5.43 -28.54 6.78
CA MET A 168 6.62 -28.73 7.60
C MET A 168 7.61 -29.73 7.01
N ASP A 169 7.11 -30.81 6.35
CA ASP A 169 7.94 -31.76 5.63
C ASP A 169 8.65 -31.09 4.43
N SER A 170 7.94 -30.23 3.70
CA SER A 170 8.55 -29.43 2.61
C SER A 170 9.61 -28.47 3.13
N LEU A 171 9.38 -27.82 4.26
CA LEU A 171 10.38 -26.94 4.87
C LEU A 171 11.65 -27.73 5.25
N LYS A 172 11.49 -28.89 5.86
CA LYS A 172 12.60 -29.79 6.20
C LYS A 172 13.36 -30.22 4.95
N LYS A 173 12.66 -30.70 3.92
CA LYS A 173 13.30 -31.08 2.64
C LYS A 173 14.09 -29.95 1.99
N ALA A 174 13.59 -28.71 2.08
CA ALA A 174 14.26 -27.55 1.52
C ALA A 174 15.55 -27.18 2.27
N THR A 175 15.64 -27.52 3.56
CA THR A 175 16.82 -27.26 4.43
C THR A 175 17.81 -28.41 4.46
N ASP A 176 17.37 -29.65 4.32
CA ASP A 176 18.22 -30.85 4.41
C ASP A 176 19.07 -31.08 3.15
N LYS A 177 18.78 -30.44 2.04
CA LYS A 177 19.61 -30.48 0.84
C LYS A 177 20.43 -29.21 0.75
N PRO A 178 21.72 -29.23 1.11
CA PRO A 178 22.61 -28.09 0.89
C PRO A 178 22.65 -27.76 -0.61
N LEU A 179 22.86 -26.51 -0.91
CA LEU A 179 22.96 -25.90 -2.24
C LEU A 179 24.06 -26.56 -3.10
#